data_4f7d7a807c14136eee76461419813931
#
_entry.id   4f7d7a807c14136eee76461419813931
#
_cell.length_a   1.000
_cell.length_b   1.000
_cell.length_c   1.000
_cell.angle_alpha   90.00
_cell.angle_beta   90.00
_cell.angle_gamma   90.00
#
_symmetry.space_group_name_H-M   'P 1'
#
loop_
_entity.id
_entity.type
_entity.pdbx_description
1 polymer ?
#
loop_
_entity_poly.entity_id
_entity_poly.type
_entity_poly.pdbx_seq_one_letter_code
_entity_poly.pdbx_strand_id
1 'polypeptide(L)'
;MLVDFHMHSVYSDGIETPKELLRHALDCNVSMMALTDHDEIDGIQALRAAQKELDPNESIKIVNGCEFSADYKDKSIHILGYCFDENNKDLNEFIKFFKRKREERVDEMIRRCNIEGYHITKEDLIKQFPDTKAYGRPHIGKLLIDGGYAKDVNEVFKGILRKDSPCYVPKVKVEVQRIHKAGGFAVMSHPKLVSSDEYVLEMLDFDFDGIEVYHSKHNDIDVERYKALAKEHKLFITGGSDYHGIPGKEPDNFGDYLVAGNDVSEFISLL
;
A
#
# COMPACT_ATOMS: atom_id res chain seq x y z
N MET A 1 4.42 -16.03 17.40
CA MET A 1 3.98 -15.92 16.00
C MET A 1 4.19 -14.49 15.57
N LEU A 2 4.94 -14.26 14.48
CA LEU A 2 5.17 -12.95 13.87
C LEU A 2 4.38 -12.87 12.57
N VAL A 3 3.84 -11.69 12.27
CA VAL A 3 3.03 -11.45 11.08
C VAL A 3 3.41 -10.12 10.42
N ASP A 4 3.18 -10.02 9.12
CA ASP A 4 3.26 -8.76 8.38
C ASP A 4 2.15 -8.74 7.31
N PHE A 5 1.15 -7.88 7.52
CA PHE A 5 0.00 -7.80 6.63
C PHE A 5 0.03 -6.56 5.71
N HIS A 6 1.17 -5.86 5.61
CA HIS A 6 1.28 -4.68 4.76
C HIS A 6 2.70 -4.56 4.17
N MET A 7 2.85 -4.91 2.90
CA MET A 7 4.10 -4.79 2.15
C MET A 7 3.85 -4.66 0.66
N HIS A 8 4.85 -4.13 -0.05
CA HIS A 8 4.78 -3.83 -1.48
C HIS A 8 5.87 -4.53 -2.27
N SER A 9 5.54 -4.91 -3.50
CA SER A 9 6.47 -5.54 -4.44
C SER A 9 6.67 -4.70 -5.71
N VAL A 10 7.46 -5.22 -6.64
CA VAL A 10 7.62 -4.64 -7.99
C VAL A 10 6.31 -4.53 -8.78
N TYR A 11 5.24 -5.19 -8.33
CA TYR A 11 3.92 -5.04 -8.96
C TYR A 11 3.33 -3.65 -8.72
N SER A 12 3.73 -2.95 -7.66
CA SER A 12 3.39 -1.55 -7.43
C SER A 12 4.63 -0.68 -7.28
N ASP A 13 4.98 -0.22 -6.10
CA ASP A 13 6.08 0.70 -5.83
C ASP A 13 7.13 0.17 -4.84
N GLY A 14 7.10 -1.13 -4.54
CA GLY A 14 8.22 -1.84 -3.96
C GLY A 14 9.30 -2.14 -5.01
N ILE A 15 10.50 -2.51 -4.57
CA ILE A 15 11.62 -2.83 -5.48
C ILE A 15 11.95 -4.32 -5.52
N GLU A 16 11.35 -5.12 -4.65
CA GLU A 16 11.56 -6.56 -4.56
C GLU A 16 10.42 -7.35 -5.19
N THR A 17 10.77 -8.51 -5.74
CA THR A 17 9.78 -9.44 -6.28
C THR A 17 9.02 -10.15 -5.14
N PRO A 18 7.79 -10.64 -5.38
CA PRO A 18 7.08 -11.47 -4.39
C PRO A 18 7.88 -12.68 -3.90
N LYS A 19 8.77 -13.22 -4.75
CA LYS A 19 9.66 -14.34 -4.39
C LYS A 19 10.75 -13.92 -3.40
N GLU A 20 11.31 -12.73 -3.55
CA GLU A 20 12.30 -12.18 -2.62
C GLU A 20 11.66 -11.87 -1.28
N LEU A 21 10.48 -11.22 -1.29
CA LEU A 21 9.71 -10.95 -0.08
C LEU A 21 9.38 -12.24 0.70
N LEU A 22 9.01 -13.32 0.00
CA LEU A 22 8.76 -14.60 0.64
C LEU A 22 10.01 -15.20 1.28
N ARG A 23 11.19 -15.06 0.64
CA ARG A 23 12.47 -15.50 1.25
C ARG A 23 12.74 -14.74 2.54
N HIS A 24 12.61 -13.43 2.53
CA HIS A 24 12.78 -12.62 3.74
C HIS A 24 11.80 -13.02 4.84
N ALA A 25 10.54 -13.28 4.47
CA ALA A 25 9.53 -13.73 5.43
C ALA A 25 9.90 -15.09 6.07
N LEU A 26 10.45 -16.04 5.28
CA LEU A 26 10.96 -17.31 5.77
C LEU A 26 12.16 -17.12 6.69
N ASP A 27 13.13 -16.29 6.29
CA ASP A 27 14.35 -16.00 7.07
C ASP A 27 14.01 -15.31 8.41
N CYS A 28 12.97 -14.48 8.43
CA CYS A 28 12.48 -13.80 9.64
C CYS A 28 11.48 -14.61 10.47
N ASN A 29 11.17 -15.87 10.07
CA ASN A 29 10.18 -16.73 10.73
C ASN A 29 8.79 -16.08 10.84
N VAL A 30 8.38 -15.35 9.80
CA VAL A 30 7.02 -14.84 9.67
C VAL A 30 6.06 -16.01 9.48
N SER A 31 4.94 -15.99 10.18
CA SER A 31 3.94 -17.07 10.11
C SER A 31 2.77 -16.74 9.19
N MET A 32 2.46 -15.45 9.00
CA MET A 32 1.41 -14.97 8.10
C MET A 32 1.86 -13.67 7.44
N MET A 33 1.57 -13.53 6.14
CA MET A 33 1.87 -12.31 5.39
C MET A 33 0.75 -11.97 4.41
N ALA A 34 0.62 -10.68 4.10
CA ALA A 34 -0.20 -10.20 2.99
C ALA A 34 0.60 -9.27 2.09
N LEU A 35 0.64 -9.57 0.80
CA LEU A 35 1.14 -8.64 -0.21
C LEU A 35 -0.01 -7.68 -0.55
N THR A 36 0.24 -6.38 -0.39
CA THR A 36 -0.79 -5.33 -0.49
C THR A 36 -0.41 -4.28 -1.53
N ASP A 37 0.05 -4.72 -2.69
CA ASP A 37 0.42 -3.83 -3.79
C ASP A 37 -0.67 -2.79 -4.10
N HIS A 38 -0.27 -1.57 -4.43
CA HIS A 38 -1.19 -0.49 -4.71
C HIS A 38 -2.05 -0.73 -5.95
N ASP A 39 -3.38 -0.82 -5.76
CA ASP A 39 -4.38 -0.96 -6.81
C ASP A 39 -4.12 -2.15 -7.75
N GLU A 40 -3.44 -3.20 -7.23
CA GLU A 40 -2.94 -4.35 -7.97
C GLU A 40 -3.03 -5.63 -7.14
N ILE A 41 -3.43 -6.74 -7.77
CA ILE A 41 -3.53 -8.04 -7.08
C ILE A 41 -2.80 -9.19 -7.80
N ASP A 42 -2.25 -8.94 -9.00
CA ASP A 42 -1.54 -10.01 -9.75
C ASP A 42 -0.29 -10.51 -9.00
N GLY A 43 0.30 -9.66 -8.12
CA GLY A 43 1.41 -10.03 -7.24
C GLY A 43 1.08 -11.17 -6.28
N ILE A 44 -0.18 -11.33 -5.88
CA ILE A 44 -0.64 -12.42 -5.00
C ILE A 44 -0.42 -13.78 -5.66
N GLN A 45 -0.75 -13.91 -6.94
CA GLN A 45 -0.55 -15.15 -7.68
C GLN A 45 0.93 -15.47 -7.86
N ALA A 46 1.77 -14.44 -8.09
CA ALA A 46 3.22 -14.61 -8.16
C ALA A 46 3.80 -15.06 -6.80
N LEU A 47 3.28 -14.50 -5.69
CA LEU A 47 3.65 -14.91 -4.33
C LEU A 47 3.29 -16.38 -4.05
N ARG A 48 2.07 -16.79 -4.42
CA ARG A 48 1.63 -18.20 -4.29
C ARG A 48 2.42 -19.15 -5.17
N ALA A 49 2.82 -18.71 -6.37
CA ALA A 49 3.70 -19.50 -7.23
C ALA A 49 5.09 -19.68 -6.61
N ALA A 50 5.65 -18.61 -6.02
CA ALA A 50 6.90 -18.66 -5.29
C ALA A 50 6.79 -19.56 -4.04
N GLN A 51 5.66 -19.57 -3.35
CA GLN A 51 5.43 -20.41 -2.17
C GLN A 51 5.54 -21.89 -2.50
N LYS A 52 4.96 -22.34 -3.61
CA LYS A 52 5.07 -23.74 -4.04
C LYS A 52 6.52 -24.21 -4.22
N GLU A 53 7.41 -23.28 -4.56
CA GLU A 53 8.83 -23.57 -4.75
C GLU A 53 9.65 -23.47 -3.45
N LEU A 54 9.45 -22.40 -2.67
CA LEU A 54 10.28 -22.04 -1.52
C LEU A 54 9.74 -22.57 -0.20
N ASP A 55 8.42 -22.70 -0.07
CA ASP A 55 7.72 -23.11 1.14
C ASP A 55 6.62 -24.14 0.82
N PRO A 56 6.99 -25.32 0.27
CA PRO A 56 6.03 -26.33 -0.19
C PRO A 56 5.18 -26.92 0.97
N ASN A 57 5.58 -26.69 2.21
CA ASN A 57 4.81 -27.11 3.41
C ASN A 57 3.86 -26.02 3.88
N GLU A 58 3.80 -24.88 3.18
CA GLU A 58 2.93 -23.74 3.50
C GLU A 58 3.08 -23.28 4.97
N SER A 59 4.33 -23.19 5.43
CA SER A 59 4.64 -22.75 6.80
C SER A 59 4.25 -21.28 7.02
N ILE A 60 4.20 -20.49 5.94
CA ILE A 60 3.68 -19.14 5.93
C ILE A 60 2.27 -19.12 5.33
N LYS A 61 1.29 -18.64 6.08
CA LYS A 61 -0.06 -18.39 5.54
C LYS A 61 -0.08 -17.09 4.74
N ILE A 62 -0.38 -17.19 3.44
CA ILE A 62 -0.56 -16.04 2.56
C ILE A 62 -2.02 -15.58 2.61
N VAL A 63 -2.24 -14.32 2.96
CA VAL A 63 -3.55 -13.65 2.98
C VAL A 63 -3.67 -12.77 1.73
N ASN A 64 -4.82 -12.83 1.03
CA ASN A 64 -5.08 -11.92 -0.07
C ASN A 64 -5.15 -10.49 0.45
N GLY A 65 -4.40 -9.58 -0.16
CA GLY A 65 -4.34 -8.18 0.22
C GLY A 65 -4.21 -7.26 -0.99
N CYS A 66 -4.66 -6.02 -0.82
CA CYS A 66 -4.47 -4.94 -1.78
C CYS A 66 -4.58 -3.61 -1.04
N GLU A 67 -3.70 -2.65 -1.32
CA GLU A 67 -3.82 -1.30 -0.81
C GLU A 67 -4.41 -0.38 -1.87
N PHE A 68 -5.69 -0.01 -1.70
CA PHE A 68 -6.39 0.89 -2.60
C PHE A 68 -6.01 2.34 -2.33
N SER A 69 -5.61 3.04 -3.40
CA SER A 69 -5.20 4.44 -3.35
C SER A 69 -6.39 5.38 -3.56
N ALA A 70 -6.68 6.24 -2.60
CA ALA A 70 -7.78 7.20 -2.69
C ALA A 70 -7.38 8.60 -2.21
N ASP A 71 -8.25 9.57 -2.43
CA ASP A 71 -8.20 10.88 -1.81
C ASP A 71 -9.49 11.11 -1.00
N TYR A 72 -9.34 11.65 0.21
CA TYR A 72 -10.43 12.16 1.02
C TYR A 72 -10.20 13.64 1.30
N LYS A 73 -11.14 14.49 0.87
CA LYS A 73 -10.96 15.94 0.85
C LYS A 73 -9.60 16.31 0.21
N ASP A 74 -8.72 16.99 0.94
CA ASP A 74 -7.39 17.39 0.49
C ASP A 74 -6.28 16.38 0.85
N LYS A 75 -6.63 15.22 1.44
CA LYS A 75 -5.65 14.22 1.88
C LYS A 75 -5.63 12.99 0.98
N SER A 76 -4.42 12.45 0.79
CA SER A 76 -4.25 11.09 0.26
C SER A 76 -4.53 10.12 1.38
N ILE A 77 -5.33 9.14 1.08
CA ILE A 77 -5.65 8.05 2.00
C ILE A 77 -5.42 6.73 1.29
N HIS A 78 -5.25 5.71 2.09
CA HIS A 78 -5.18 4.35 1.59
C HIS A 78 -6.16 3.47 2.37
N ILE A 79 -6.66 2.45 1.69
CA ILE A 79 -7.59 1.48 2.26
C ILE A 79 -7.02 0.09 1.97
N LEU A 80 -6.73 -0.68 3.00
CA LEU A 80 -6.32 -2.06 2.85
C LEU A 80 -7.57 -2.93 2.68
N GLY A 81 -7.59 -3.72 1.62
CA GLY A 81 -8.58 -4.78 1.44
C GLY A 81 -7.93 -6.12 1.74
N TYR A 82 -8.63 -6.98 2.51
CA TYR A 82 -8.14 -8.32 2.84
C TYR A 82 -9.17 -9.40 2.57
N CYS A 83 -8.71 -10.63 2.39
CA CYS A 83 -9.54 -11.84 2.31
C CYS A 83 -10.61 -11.84 1.21
N PHE A 84 -10.54 -10.93 0.26
CA PHE A 84 -11.46 -10.89 -0.88
C PHE A 84 -11.25 -12.10 -1.79
N ASP A 85 -12.31 -12.51 -2.49
CA ASP A 85 -12.21 -13.47 -3.59
C ASP A 85 -11.52 -12.80 -4.79
N GLU A 86 -10.27 -13.21 -5.06
CA GLU A 86 -9.47 -12.70 -6.19
C GLU A 86 -10.10 -13.01 -7.56
N ASN A 87 -11.05 -13.95 -7.63
CA ASN A 87 -11.80 -14.30 -8.86
C ASN A 87 -13.13 -13.54 -8.99
N ASN A 88 -13.48 -12.70 -8.00
CA ASN A 88 -14.70 -11.90 -8.05
C ASN A 88 -14.67 -10.94 -9.25
N LYS A 89 -15.66 -11.05 -10.14
CA LYS A 89 -15.71 -10.29 -11.40
C LYS A 89 -15.82 -8.77 -11.15
N ASP A 90 -16.67 -8.36 -10.22
CA ASP A 90 -16.90 -6.95 -9.92
C ASP A 90 -15.64 -6.31 -9.31
N LEU A 91 -14.91 -7.04 -8.45
CA LEU A 91 -13.62 -6.58 -7.92
C LEU A 91 -12.57 -6.47 -9.03
N ASN A 92 -12.47 -7.46 -9.89
CA ASN A 92 -11.52 -7.45 -11.00
C ASN A 92 -11.81 -6.31 -12.01
N GLU A 93 -13.08 -6.02 -12.31
CA GLU A 93 -13.44 -4.86 -13.12
C GLU A 93 -13.11 -3.54 -12.42
N PHE A 94 -13.31 -3.48 -11.12
CA PHE A 94 -12.95 -2.33 -10.29
C PHE A 94 -11.43 -2.09 -10.26
N ILE A 95 -10.63 -3.13 -10.08
CA ILE A 95 -9.15 -3.05 -10.14
C ILE A 95 -8.71 -2.59 -11.54
N LYS A 96 -9.27 -3.15 -12.61
CA LYS A 96 -8.99 -2.68 -13.99
C LYS A 96 -9.33 -1.21 -14.20
N PHE A 97 -10.46 -0.76 -13.64
CA PHE A 97 -10.82 0.66 -13.66
C PHE A 97 -9.79 1.51 -12.91
N PHE A 98 -9.34 1.08 -11.72
CA PHE A 98 -8.32 1.78 -10.94
C PHE A 98 -6.98 1.84 -11.67
N LYS A 99 -6.51 0.72 -12.21
CA LYS A 99 -5.28 0.67 -13.01
C LYS A 99 -5.32 1.68 -14.16
N ARG A 100 -6.40 1.70 -14.94
CA ARG A 100 -6.59 2.68 -16.02
C ARG A 100 -6.55 4.12 -15.50
N LYS A 101 -7.28 4.42 -14.42
CA LYS A 101 -7.30 5.75 -13.82
C LYS A 101 -5.93 6.15 -13.25
N ARG A 102 -5.18 5.20 -12.72
CA ARG A 102 -3.82 5.41 -12.26
C ARG A 102 -2.87 5.72 -13.43
N GLU A 103 -2.98 5.00 -14.54
CA GLU A 103 -2.22 5.30 -15.77
C GLU A 103 -2.54 6.68 -16.34
N GLU A 104 -3.83 7.00 -16.53
CA GLU A 104 -4.29 8.32 -16.97
C GLU A 104 -3.73 9.44 -16.07
N ARG A 105 -3.72 9.20 -14.76
CA ARG A 105 -3.17 10.13 -13.77
C ARG A 105 -1.67 10.32 -13.92
N VAL A 106 -0.91 9.23 -14.11
CA VAL A 106 0.55 9.28 -14.31
C VAL A 106 0.89 10.04 -15.59
N ASP A 107 0.21 9.72 -16.69
CA ASP A 107 0.41 10.40 -17.99
C ASP A 107 0.13 11.90 -17.87
N GLU A 108 -0.94 12.29 -17.17
CA GLU A 108 -1.26 13.69 -16.93
C GLU A 108 -0.23 14.38 -16.00
N MET A 109 0.28 13.69 -14.99
CA MET A 109 1.34 14.24 -14.12
C MET A 109 2.63 14.47 -14.89
N ILE A 110 3.05 13.51 -15.75
CA ILE A 110 4.21 13.66 -16.63
C ILE A 110 4.01 14.87 -17.56
N ARG A 111 2.83 14.98 -18.19
CA ARG A 111 2.50 16.14 -19.05
C ARG A 111 2.62 17.47 -18.31
N ARG A 112 2.10 17.55 -17.08
CA ARG A 112 2.19 18.77 -16.25
C ARG A 112 3.62 19.07 -15.83
N CYS A 113 4.39 18.06 -15.44
CA CYS A 113 5.81 18.22 -15.14
C CYS A 113 6.57 18.83 -16.35
N ASN A 114 6.30 18.34 -17.56
CA ASN A 114 6.93 18.89 -18.76
C ASN A 114 6.54 20.35 -19.05
N ILE A 115 5.31 20.77 -18.76
CA ILE A 115 4.87 22.17 -18.86
C ILE A 115 5.66 23.05 -17.87
N GLU A 116 5.92 22.55 -16.67
CA GLU A 116 6.70 23.25 -15.64
C GLU A 116 8.23 23.17 -15.87
N GLY A 117 8.68 22.57 -16.99
CA GLY A 117 10.10 22.49 -17.37
C GLY A 117 10.85 21.27 -16.83
N TYR A 118 10.15 20.30 -16.23
CA TYR A 118 10.74 19.04 -15.80
C TYR A 118 10.64 18.00 -16.92
N HIS A 119 11.72 17.81 -17.68
CA HIS A 119 11.73 16.94 -18.86
C HIS A 119 11.84 15.46 -18.47
N ILE A 120 10.69 14.82 -18.28
CA ILE A 120 10.53 13.38 -17.98
C ILE A 120 9.53 12.77 -18.95
N THR A 121 9.71 11.49 -19.28
CA THR A 121 8.83 10.78 -20.22
C THR A 121 8.27 9.49 -19.64
N LYS A 122 7.21 8.96 -20.26
CA LYS A 122 6.67 7.64 -19.90
C LYS A 122 7.66 6.53 -20.28
N GLU A 123 8.40 6.72 -21.36
CA GLU A 123 9.46 5.80 -21.82
C GLU A 123 10.58 5.66 -20.77
N ASP A 124 10.99 6.77 -20.14
CA ASP A 124 11.97 6.75 -19.06
C ASP A 124 11.44 5.95 -17.86
N LEU A 125 10.16 6.14 -17.54
CA LEU A 125 9.49 5.43 -16.46
C LEU A 125 9.44 3.93 -16.70
N ILE A 126 9.04 3.50 -17.90
CA ILE A 126 8.99 2.09 -18.30
C ILE A 126 10.40 1.47 -18.31
N LYS A 127 11.39 2.22 -18.80
CA LYS A 127 12.78 1.76 -18.85
C LYS A 127 13.37 1.56 -17.46
N GLN A 128 13.05 2.44 -16.53
CA GLN A 128 13.58 2.39 -15.17
C GLN A 128 12.88 1.35 -14.28
N PHE A 129 11.60 1.12 -14.52
CA PHE A 129 10.77 0.22 -13.73
C PHE A 129 10.03 -0.80 -14.63
N PRO A 130 10.76 -1.71 -15.32
CA PRO A 130 10.17 -2.58 -16.36
C PRO A 130 9.15 -3.59 -15.82
N ASP A 131 9.27 -3.98 -14.56
CA ASP A 131 8.42 -4.99 -13.92
C ASP A 131 7.19 -4.40 -13.21
N THR A 132 7.15 -3.07 -13.04
CA THR A 132 6.05 -2.38 -12.38
C THR A 132 4.77 -2.43 -13.20
N LYS A 133 3.67 -2.84 -12.55
CA LYS A 133 2.32 -2.90 -13.14
C LYS A 133 1.43 -1.73 -12.75
N ALA A 134 1.77 -1.03 -11.67
CA ALA A 134 0.99 0.09 -11.14
C ALA A 134 1.87 1.31 -10.84
N TYR A 135 2.27 2.04 -11.90
CA TYR A 135 3.03 3.28 -11.75
C TYR A 135 2.31 4.31 -10.88
N GLY A 136 3.06 5.04 -10.09
CA GLY A 136 2.53 6.07 -9.20
C GLY A 136 3.46 7.25 -8.99
N ARG A 137 3.05 8.13 -8.10
CA ARG A 137 3.82 9.33 -7.74
C ARG A 137 5.27 9.04 -7.29
N PRO A 138 5.58 7.95 -6.55
CA PRO A 138 6.96 7.62 -6.20
C PRO A 138 7.87 7.39 -7.41
N HIS A 139 7.38 6.71 -8.45
CA HIS A 139 8.12 6.45 -9.68
C HIS A 139 8.44 7.75 -10.44
N ILE A 140 7.45 8.67 -10.56
CA ILE A 140 7.67 10.01 -11.14
C ILE A 140 8.69 10.77 -10.28
N GLY A 141 8.59 10.68 -8.96
CA GLY A 141 9.53 11.28 -8.02
C GLY A 141 10.97 10.81 -8.25
N LYS A 142 11.15 9.52 -8.48
CA LYS A 142 12.48 8.95 -8.77
C LYS A 142 13.04 9.48 -10.10
N LEU A 143 12.22 9.58 -11.16
CA LEU A 143 12.64 10.20 -12.40
C LEU A 143 13.09 11.67 -12.22
N LEU A 144 12.37 12.43 -11.38
CA LEU A 144 12.73 13.82 -11.07
C LEU A 144 14.05 13.93 -10.31
N ILE A 145 14.31 12.99 -9.39
CA ILE A 145 15.59 12.93 -8.67
C ILE A 145 16.74 12.57 -9.63
N ASP A 146 16.57 11.54 -10.43
CA ASP A 146 17.59 11.06 -11.36
C ASP A 146 17.85 12.06 -12.50
N GLY A 147 16.83 12.82 -12.88
CA GLY A 147 16.96 13.94 -13.81
C GLY A 147 17.61 15.19 -13.21
N GLY A 148 17.97 15.18 -11.92
CA GLY A 148 18.61 16.31 -11.23
C GLY A 148 17.68 17.47 -10.88
N TYR A 149 16.34 17.25 -10.95
CA TYR A 149 15.35 18.28 -10.62
C TYR A 149 15.04 18.38 -9.13
N ALA A 150 15.41 17.35 -8.36
CA ALA A 150 15.30 17.31 -6.90
C ALA A 150 16.46 16.49 -6.31
N LYS A 151 16.85 16.79 -5.07
CA LYS A 151 17.95 16.09 -4.38
C LYS A 151 17.50 14.78 -3.76
N ASP A 152 16.29 14.77 -3.25
CA ASP A 152 15.73 13.65 -2.49
C ASP A 152 14.20 13.59 -2.56
N VAL A 153 13.66 12.52 -1.99
CA VAL A 153 12.21 12.24 -1.91
C VAL A 153 11.45 13.36 -1.18
N ASN A 154 12.04 13.99 -0.16
CA ASN A 154 11.39 15.06 0.58
C ASN A 154 11.20 16.30 -0.29
N GLU A 155 12.24 16.68 -1.06
CA GLU A 155 12.15 17.82 -1.98
C GLU A 155 11.10 17.59 -3.06
N VAL A 156 10.98 16.36 -3.57
CA VAL A 156 9.94 15.98 -4.53
C VAL A 156 8.54 16.14 -3.92
N PHE A 157 8.27 15.49 -2.79
CA PHE A 157 6.91 15.39 -2.26
C PHE A 157 6.44 16.62 -1.49
N LYS A 158 7.37 17.41 -0.96
CA LYS A 158 7.08 18.73 -0.34
C LYS A 158 7.18 19.89 -1.31
N GLY A 159 7.67 19.66 -2.52
CA GLY A 159 7.86 20.65 -3.59
C GLY A 159 7.12 20.28 -4.88
N ILE A 160 7.84 19.69 -5.86
CA ILE A 160 7.36 19.49 -7.24
C ILE A 160 6.04 18.71 -7.32
N LEU A 161 5.92 17.62 -6.57
CA LEU A 161 4.74 16.75 -6.54
C LEU A 161 3.87 16.97 -5.28
N ARG A 162 3.99 18.13 -4.62
CA ARG A 162 3.09 18.50 -3.53
C ARG A 162 1.65 18.60 -4.05
N LYS A 163 0.64 18.27 -3.20
CA LYS A 163 -0.77 18.16 -3.59
C LYS A 163 -1.38 19.42 -4.21
N ASP A 164 -0.88 20.58 -3.88
CA ASP A 164 -1.29 21.91 -4.41
C ASP A 164 -0.37 22.43 -5.52
N SER A 165 0.62 21.63 -5.98
CA SER A 165 1.49 22.00 -7.08
C SER A 165 0.81 21.82 -8.45
N PRO A 166 1.23 22.56 -9.47
CA PRO A 166 0.74 22.38 -10.84
C PRO A 166 0.95 20.96 -11.38
N CYS A 167 2.00 20.26 -10.92
CA CYS A 167 2.33 18.90 -11.36
C CYS A 167 1.45 17.81 -10.75
N TYR A 168 0.68 18.11 -9.69
CA TYR A 168 -0.11 17.08 -8.99
C TYR A 168 -1.46 16.83 -9.68
N VAL A 169 -1.85 15.57 -9.74
CA VAL A 169 -3.19 15.13 -10.17
C VAL A 169 -3.83 14.30 -9.06
N PRO A 170 -5.07 14.60 -8.63
CA PRO A 170 -5.77 13.85 -7.59
C PRO A 170 -6.02 12.38 -7.97
N LYS A 171 -6.17 11.53 -6.96
CA LYS A 171 -6.57 10.13 -7.09
C LYS A 171 -8.09 9.99 -7.25
N VAL A 172 -8.55 8.80 -7.64
CA VAL A 172 -9.96 8.43 -7.68
C VAL A 172 -10.46 8.07 -6.27
N LYS A 173 -11.72 8.31 -5.98
CA LYS A 173 -12.34 7.87 -4.71
C LYS A 173 -12.56 6.36 -4.72
N VAL A 174 -12.24 5.72 -3.60
CA VAL A 174 -12.53 4.28 -3.37
C VAL A 174 -13.90 4.11 -2.73
N GLU A 175 -14.59 3.05 -3.12
CA GLU A 175 -15.84 2.61 -2.51
C GLU A 175 -15.56 1.36 -1.66
N VAL A 176 -15.53 1.50 -0.35
CA VAL A 176 -15.33 0.41 0.63
C VAL A 176 -16.26 -0.78 0.35
N GLN A 177 -17.51 -0.51 -0.03
CA GLN A 177 -18.52 -1.52 -0.33
C GLN A 177 -18.13 -2.48 -1.46
N ARG A 178 -17.18 -2.13 -2.32
CA ARG A 178 -16.71 -3.05 -3.38
C ARG A 178 -15.83 -4.16 -2.82
N ILE A 179 -15.07 -3.86 -1.77
CA ILE A 179 -14.27 -4.85 -1.05
C ILE A 179 -15.22 -5.85 -0.37
N HIS A 180 -16.27 -5.35 0.29
CA HIS A 180 -17.30 -6.18 0.94
C HIS A 180 -18.05 -7.06 -0.05
N LYS A 181 -18.43 -6.53 -1.23
CA LYS A 181 -19.10 -7.33 -2.29
C LYS A 181 -18.23 -8.48 -2.81
N ALA A 182 -16.92 -8.36 -2.69
CA ALA A 182 -15.97 -9.42 -3.01
C ALA A 182 -15.72 -10.39 -1.83
N GLY A 183 -16.44 -10.25 -0.72
CA GLY A 183 -16.32 -11.07 0.48
C GLY A 183 -15.12 -10.69 1.36
N GLY A 184 -14.47 -9.55 1.07
CA GLY A 184 -13.31 -9.08 1.79
C GLY A 184 -13.62 -8.13 2.94
N PHE A 185 -12.59 -7.80 3.72
CA PHE A 185 -12.60 -6.81 4.79
C PHE A 185 -11.92 -5.53 4.33
N ALA A 186 -12.49 -4.38 4.67
CA ALA A 186 -11.92 -3.06 4.42
C ALA A 186 -11.31 -2.48 5.70
N VAL A 187 -10.05 -2.10 5.65
CA VAL A 187 -9.26 -1.61 6.79
C VAL A 187 -8.71 -0.22 6.49
N MET A 188 -8.87 0.70 7.44
CA MET A 188 -8.24 2.02 7.35
C MET A 188 -6.72 1.86 7.49
N SER A 189 -5.97 2.15 6.43
CA SER A 189 -4.51 2.05 6.39
C SER A 189 -3.86 3.23 7.10
N HIS A 190 -2.78 2.96 7.84
CA HIS A 190 -1.85 3.93 8.49
C HIS A 190 -2.46 5.32 8.79
N PRO A 191 -3.46 5.43 9.69
CA PRO A 191 -4.23 6.65 9.92
C PRO A 191 -3.39 7.88 10.28
N LYS A 192 -2.21 7.71 10.88
CA LYS A 192 -1.28 8.81 11.14
C LYS A 192 -0.85 9.53 9.86
N LEU A 193 -0.68 8.82 8.74
CA LEU A 193 -0.23 9.40 7.48
C LEU A 193 -1.29 10.25 6.80
N VAL A 194 -2.56 10.18 7.23
CA VAL A 194 -3.61 11.11 6.83
C VAL A 194 -3.27 12.54 7.26
N SER A 195 -2.50 12.69 8.35
CA SER A 195 -2.06 13.99 8.91
C SER A 195 -3.22 14.93 9.26
N SER A 196 -4.37 14.37 9.64
CA SER A 196 -5.55 15.09 10.13
C SER A 196 -6.40 14.15 10.99
N ASP A 197 -6.41 14.41 12.28
CA ASP A 197 -7.21 13.66 13.25
C ASP A 197 -8.70 13.78 12.99
N GLU A 198 -9.15 14.97 12.60
CA GLU A 198 -10.54 15.23 12.23
C GLU A 198 -10.99 14.34 11.07
N TYR A 199 -10.15 14.21 10.03
CA TYR A 199 -10.48 13.37 8.87
C TYR A 199 -10.42 11.88 9.19
N VAL A 200 -9.52 11.46 10.09
CA VAL A 200 -9.53 10.07 10.58
C VAL A 200 -10.85 9.75 11.26
N LEU A 201 -11.33 10.64 12.17
CA LEU A 201 -12.60 10.45 12.86
C LEU A 201 -13.80 10.46 11.89
N GLU A 202 -13.84 11.41 10.94
CA GLU A 202 -14.90 11.44 9.93
C GLU A 202 -14.91 10.18 9.04
N MET A 203 -13.72 9.64 8.71
CA MET A 203 -13.63 8.41 7.90
C MET A 203 -14.09 7.16 8.67
N LEU A 204 -14.07 7.16 10.00
CA LEU A 204 -14.62 6.05 10.79
C LEU A 204 -16.14 5.89 10.63
N ASP A 205 -16.83 6.89 10.07
CA ASP A 205 -18.23 6.76 9.65
C ASP A 205 -18.38 5.98 8.32
N PHE A 206 -17.28 5.70 7.62
CA PHE A 206 -17.30 4.80 6.47
C PHE A 206 -17.23 3.36 6.97
N ASP A 207 -17.92 2.49 6.34
CA ASP A 207 -18.16 1.10 6.73
C ASP A 207 -16.86 0.24 6.74
N PHE A 208 -15.86 0.67 7.56
CA PHE A 208 -14.63 -0.09 7.78
C PHE A 208 -14.87 -1.24 8.75
N ASP A 209 -14.21 -2.37 8.51
CA ASP A 209 -14.20 -3.53 9.40
C ASP A 209 -13.05 -3.45 10.41
N GLY A 210 -11.96 -2.78 10.03
CA GLY A 210 -10.75 -2.70 10.83
C GLY A 210 -9.97 -1.39 10.64
N ILE A 211 -8.94 -1.25 11.47
CA ILE A 211 -8.00 -0.14 11.44
C ILE A 211 -6.57 -0.68 11.62
N GLU A 212 -5.62 -0.17 10.84
CA GLU A 212 -4.22 -0.49 11.00
C GLU A 212 -3.63 0.29 12.18
N VAL A 213 -3.40 -0.42 13.28
CA VAL A 213 -2.87 0.15 14.52
C VAL A 213 -1.35 0.04 14.56
N TYR A 214 -0.83 -1.12 14.17
CA TYR A 214 0.60 -1.39 14.18
C TYR A 214 1.21 -1.12 12.82
N HIS A 215 2.02 -0.06 12.73
CA HIS A 215 2.66 0.36 11.49
C HIS A 215 4.03 0.97 11.77
N SER A 216 5.01 0.79 10.89
CA SER A 216 6.39 1.28 11.07
C SER A 216 6.49 2.78 11.41
N LYS A 217 5.53 3.58 10.99
CA LYS A 217 5.47 5.04 11.26
C LYS A 217 4.67 5.41 12.51
N HIS A 218 4.01 4.46 13.17
CA HIS A 218 3.28 4.70 14.40
C HIS A 218 4.21 4.54 15.61
N ASN A 219 4.25 5.54 16.47
CA ASN A 219 4.88 5.42 17.79
C ASN A 219 3.89 4.88 18.83
N ASP A 220 4.35 4.64 20.06
CA ASP A 220 3.52 4.08 21.14
C ASP A 220 2.25 4.92 21.42
N ILE A 221 2.34 6.24 21.29
CA ILE A 221 1.19 7.14 21.50
C ILE A 221 0.16 6.94 20.39
N ASP A 222 0.61 6.81 19.14
CA ASP A 222 -0.26 6.54 18.00
C ASP A 222 -0.95 5.18 18.15
N VAL A 223 -0.18 4.15 18.55
CA VAL A 223 -0.69 2.79 18.77
C VAL A 223 -1.79 2.79 19.83
N GLU A 224 -1.55 3.37 21.01
CA GLU A 224 -2.56 3.42 22.07
C GLU A 224 -3.80 4.23 21.66
N ARG A 225 -3.62 5.29 20.92
CA ARG A 225 -4.70 6.09 20.37
C ARG A 225 -5.57 5.28 19.39
N TYR A 226 -4.95 4.61 18.43
CA TYR A 226 -5.70 3.84 17.42
C TYR A 226 -6.32 2.58 18.00
N LYS A 227 -5.75 1.97 19.03
CA LYS A 227 -6.41 0.92 19.84
C LYS A 227 -7.69 1.43 20.50
N ALA A 228 -7.65 2.64 21.06
CA ALA A 228 -8.83 3.24 21.68
C ALA A 228 -9.94 3.47 20.63
N LEU A 229 -9.60 4.00 19.46
CA LEU A 229 -10.54 4.18 18.35
C LEU A 229 -11.10 2.85 17.84
N ALA A 230 -10.23 1.83 17.66
CA ALA A 230 -10.67 0.49 17.27
C ALA A 230 -11.73 -0.06 18.22
N LYS A 231 -11.48 0.05 19.53
CA LYS A 231 -12.42 -0.40 20.57
C LYS A 231 -13.74 0.39 20.55
N GLU A 232 -13.67 1.71 20.43
CA GLU A 232 -14.84 2.59 20.41
C GLU A 232 -15.75 2.29 19.20
N HIS A 233 -15.15 2.12 18.04
CA HIS A 233 -15.87 1.88 16.77
C HIS A 233 -16.07 0.39 16.46
N LYS A 234 -15.65 -0.52 17.36
CA LYS A 234 -15.77 -1.99 17.20
C LYS A 234 -15.08 -2.51 15.93
N LEU A 235 -13.91 -1.95 15.62
CA LEU A 235 -13.07 -2.35 14.51
C LEU A 235 -12.05 -3.37 14.99
N PHE A 236 -11.77 -4.40 14.19
CA PHE A 236 -10.62 -5.24 14.47
C PHE A 236 -9.31 -4.50 14.16
N ILE A 237 -8.22 -4.97 14.75
CA ILE A 237 -6.90 -4.38 14.62
C ILE A 237 -6.06 -5.17 13.62
N THR A 238 -5.42 -4.47 12.68
CA THR A 238 -4.37 -5.04 11.83
C THR A 238 -3.05 -4.34 12.05
N GLY A 239 -2.02 -4.82 11.37
CA GLY A 239 -0.73 -4.16 11.31
C GLY A 239 0.22 -4.81 10.32
N GLY A 240 1.18 -4.02 9.89
CA GLY A 240 2.23 -4.42 8.96
C GLY A 240 3.33 -3.39 8.85
N SER A 241 4.35 -3.73 8.09
CA SER A 241 5.56 -2.92 7.98
C SER A 241 5.44 -1.73 7.03
N ASP A 242 4.59 -1.85 6.00
CA ASP A 242 4.57 -0.99 4.81
C ASP A 242 5.94 -1.02 4.09
N TYR A 243 6.57 -2.22 4.09
CA TYR A 243 7.89 -2.43 3.50
C TYR A 243 7.86 -2.29 1.98
N HIS A 244 8.82 -1.55 1.44
CA HIS A 244 8.98 -1.34 0.00
C HIS A 244 10.37 -1.75 -0.52
N GLY A 245 11.33 -2.03 0.37
CA GLY A 245 12.74 -2.30 0.03
C GLY A 245 13.52 -1.08 -0.48
N ILE A 246 12.94 0.10 -0.48
CA ILE A 246 13.56 1.33 -1.01
C ILE A 246 14.55 1.89 0.00
N PRO A 247 15.85 2.04 -0.32
CA PRO A 247 16.83 2.62 0.59
C PRO A 247 16.42 3.99 1.13
N GLY A 248 16.42 4.13 2.46
CA GLY A 248 16.03 5.36 3.15
C GLY A 248 14.51 5.57 3.29
N LYS A 249 13.69 4.59 2.88
CA LYS A 249 12.26 4.52 3.20
C LYS A 249 12.08 3.45 4.29
N GLU A 250 11.75 3.88 5.49
CA GLU A 250 11.52 2.95 6.62
C GLU A 250 10.28 2.06 6.40
N PRO A 251 10.36 0.76 6.78
CA PRO A 251 11.57 0.13 7.34
C PRO A 251 12.63 -0.09 6.25
N ASP A 252 13.92 0.06 6.62
CA ASP A 252 15.02 -0.06 5.67
C ASP A 252 15.25 -1.51 5.22
N ASN A 253 15.01 -2.49 6.12
CA ASN A 253 15.13 -3.91 5.82
C ASN A 253 13.83 -4.64 6.15
N PHE A 254 13.53 -5.70 5.41
CA PHE A 254 12.47 -6.62 5.78
C PHE A 254 12.77 -7.21 7.16
N GLY A 255 11.78 -7.22 8.05
CA GLY A 255 11.93 -7.72 9.41
C GLY A 255 12.30 -6.67 10.46
N ASP A 256 12.72 -5.46 10.06
CA ASP A 256 12.94 -4.36 11.00
C ASP A 256 11.64 -3.96 11.73
N TYR A 257 10.49 -4.24 11.12
CA TYR A 257 9.18 -4.07 11.73
C TYR A 257 8.31 -5.30 11.44
N LEU A 258 7.98 -6.05 12.48
CA LEU A 258 7.04 -7.18 12.42
C LEU A 258 6.05 -7.07 13.58
N VAL A 259 4.84 -7.54 13.37
CA VAL A 259 3.76 -7.46 14.36
C VAL A 259 3.64 -8.78 15.12
N ALA A 260 3.46 -8.70 16.43
CA ALA A 260 3.17 -9.88 17.23
C ALA A 260 1.72 -10.34 16.96
N GLY A 261 1.52 -11.63 16.63
CA GLY A 261 0.20 -12.14 16.27
C GLY A 261 -0.86 -11.98 17.37
N ASN A 262 -0.44 -11.92 18.65
CA ASN A 262 -1.37 -11.64 19.75
C ASN A 262 -1.99 -10.23 19.68
N ASP A 263 -1.27 -9.28 19.11
CA ASP A 263 -1.71 -7.88 18.99
C ASP A 263 -2.78 -7.68 17.91
N VAL A 264 -2.87 -8.63 16.97
CA VAL A 264 -3.83 -8.63 15.85
C VAL A 264 -4.65 -9.93 15.85
N SER A 265 -4.84 -10.53 17.01
CA SER A 265 -5.46 -11.86 17.18
C SER A 265 -6.90 -11.92 16.69
N GLU A 266 -7.66 -10.84 16.80
CA GLU A 266 -9.03 -10.76 16.28
C GLU A 266 -9.03 -10.92 14.76
N PHE A 267 -8.21 -10.15 14.04
CA PHE A 267 -8.08 -10.29 12.59
C PHE A 267 -7.62 -11.70 12.19
N ILE A 268 -6.60 -12.25 12.89
CA ILE A 268 -6.13 -13.61 12.64
C ILE A 268 -7.25 -14.65 12.79
N SER A 269 -8.18 -14.45 13.72
CA SER A 269 -9.30 -15.38 13.93
C SER A 269 -10.34 -15.36 12.80
N LEU A 270 -10.33 -14.34 11.95
CA LEU A 270 -11.18 -14.21 10.76
C LEU A 270 -10.56 -14.84 9.50
N LEU A 271 -9.26 -15.17 9.55
CA LEU A 271 -8.51 -15.78 8.46
C LEU A 271 -8.70 -17.29 8.43
#